data_04edcff07ea6defc42f4a07633f160b0
#
_entry.id   04edcff07ea6defc42f4a07633f160b0
#
_cell.length_a   1.000
_cell.length_b   1.000
_cell.length_c   1.000
_cell.angle_alpha   90.00
_cell.angle_beta   90.00
_cell.angle_gamma   90.00
#
_symmetry.space_group_name_H-M   'P 1'
#
loop_
_entity.id
_entity.type
_entity.pdbx_description
1 polymer ?
#
loop_
_entity_poly.entity_id
_entity_poly.type
_entity_poly.pdbx_seq_one_letter_code
_entity_poly.pdbx_strand_id
1 'polypeptide(L)'
;MIETVRSKRLLGQASALRRRVPSGDAGSMLPMIVVCVLLVVMMIMGMTAATAAFIAQQNLQSICDSAATWSAAEADSGKVYADAATSERFLPLSEAGVAAAVADHQARFYADDPVLQMAASTDGKALTVECRTRVKIPFGAFFGKGNGIDREAVSVVRSRACFTNGV
;
A
#
# COMPACT_ATOMS: atom_id res chain seq x y z
N MET A 1 -51.27 16.59 50.66
CA MET A 1 -51.79 15.20 50.57
C MET A 1 -52.25 14.86 49.13
N ILE A 2 -51.71 15.52 48.12
CA ILE A 2 -52.09 15.36 46.68
C ILE A 2 -50.97 14.78 45.81
N GLU A 3 -49.71 14.76 46.27
CA GLU A 3 -48.57 14.30 45.44
C GLU A 3 -48.36 12.79 45.41
N THR A 4 -48.86 12.04 46.38
CA THR A 4 -48.64 10.58 46.49
C THR A 4 -49.48 9.75 45.50
N VAL A 5 -50.53 10.33 44.92
CA VAL A 5 -51.42 9.64 43.99
C VAL A 5 -50.90 9.68 42.55
N ARG A 6 -50.09 10.70 42.22
CA ARG A 6 -49.54 10.86 40.85
C ARG A 6 -48.39 9.90 40.53
N SER A 7 -47.62 9.54 41.54
CA SER A 7 -46.48 8.63 41.38
C SER A 7 -46.88 7.19 41.12
N LYS A 8 -48.03 6.74 41.67
CA LYS A 8 -48.49 5.35 41.44
C LYS A 8 -49.09 5.08 40.07
N ARG A 9 -49.51 6.13 39.33
CA ARG A 9 -50.04 5.96 37.96
C ARG A 9 -48.94 5.81 36.93
N LEU A 10 -47.75 6.34 37.17
CA LEU A 10 -46.62 6.24 36.22
C LEU A 10 -45.90 4.88 36.30
N LEU A 11 -45.95 4.23 37.46
CA LEU A 11 -45.34 2.89 37.61
C LEU A 11 -46.22 1.76 37.04
N GLY A 12 -47.53 2.01 36.90
CA GLY A 12 -48.43 1.01 36.29
C GLY A 12 -48.37 0.96 34.76
N GLN A 13 -47.87 2.00 34.08
CA GLN A 13 -47.79 2.00 32.62
C GLN A 13 -46.48 1.42 32.08
N ALA A 14 -45.44 1.33 32.91
CA ALA A 14 -44.16 0.75 32.50
C ALA A 14 -44.19 -0.79 32.38
N SER A 15 -45.14 -1.45 33.01
CA SER A 15 -45.31 -2.92 32.96
C SER A 15 -46.14 -3.42 31.79
N ALA A 16 -46.92 -2.55 31.13
CA ALA A 16 -47.77 -2.95 30.00
C ALA A 16 -47.04 -3.02 28.64
N LEU A 17 -45.83 -2.52 28.58
CA LEU A 17 -44.98 -2.58 27.37
C LEU A 17 -44.04 -3.82 27.32
N ARG A 18 -44.29 -4.78 28.21
CA ARG A 18 -43.76 -6.13 27.98
C ARG A 18 -44.54 -6.73 26.82
N ARG A 19 -44.25 -6.24 25.61
CA ARG A 19 -44.66 -6.88 24.36
C ARG A 19 -44.40 -8.35 24.48
N ARG A 20 -45.47 -9.14 24.51
CA ARG A 20 -45.43 -10.58 24.28
C ARG A 20 -44.61 -10.79 23.01
N VAL A 21 -43.38 -11.21 23.18
CA VAL A 21 -42.66 -11.85 22.10
C VAL A 21 -43.50 -13.05 21.75
N PRO A 22 -44.14 -13.14 20.57
CA PRO A 22 -44.85 -14.34 20.19
C PRO A 22 -43.80 -15.44 20.13
N SER A 23 -43.83 -16.32 21.11
CA SER A 23 -43.08 -17.60 21.08
C SER A 23 -43.84 -18.55 20.15
N GLY A 24 -43.83 -18.24 18.88
CA GLY A 24 -44.21 -19.13 17.82
C GLY A 24 -42.94 -19.56 17.11
N ASP A 25 -42.66 -20.82 17.04
CA ASP A 25 -41.60 -21.48 16.27
C ASP A 25 -41.72 -21.29 14.73
N ALA A 26 -42.37 -20.24 14.30
CA ALA A 26 -42.20 -19.73 12.96
C ALA A 26 -40.77 -19.14 12.91
N GLY A 27 -39.80 -20.06 12.81
CA GLY A 27 -38.39 -19.71 12.65
C GLY A 27 -38.28 -18.69 11.55
N SER A 28 -38.17 -17.42 11.96
CA SER A 28 -38.04 -16.32 11.04
C SER A 28 -36.77 -16.53 10.23
N MET A 29 -36.87 -17.09 9.03
CA MET A 29 -35.74 -17.20 8.09
C MET A 29 -35.14 -15.83 7.76
N LEU A 30 -35.88 -14.76 8.05
CA LEU A 30 -35.53 -13.40 7.75
C LEU A 30 -34.21 -12.95 8.42
N PRO A 31 -33.96 -13.15 9.74
CA PRO A 31 -32.66 -12.79 10.33
C PRO A 31 -31.50 -13.63 9.76
N MET A 32 -31.74 -14.88 9.43
CA MET A 32 -30.71 -15.73 8.83
C MET A 32 -30.30 -15.23 7.43
N ILE A 33 -31.28 -14.84 6.62
CA ILE A 33 -31.01 -14.25 5.29
C ILE A 33 -30.23 -12.94 5.44
N VAL A 34 -30.61 -12.06 6.37
CA VAL A 34 -29.91 -10.78 6.61
C VAL A 34 -28.45 -11.04 7.01
N VAL A 35 -28.19 -11.97 7.91
CA VAL A 35 -26.81 -12.32 8.32
C VAL A 35 -26.03 -12.87 7.15
N CYS A 36 -26.59 -13.76 6.34
CA CYS A 36 -25.92 -14.28 5.15
C CYS A 36 -25.57 -13.19 4.14
N VAL A 37 -26.49 -12.26 3.89
CA VAL A 37 -26.25 -11.13 2.99
C VAL A 37 -25.14 -10.23 3.52
N LEU A 38 -25.14 -9.91 4.81
CA LEU A 38 -24.07 -9.11 5.44
C LEU A 38 -22.70 -9.80 5.31
N LEU A 39 -22.63 -11.11 5.53
CA LEU A 39 -21.39 -11.85 5.37
C LEU A 39 -20.86 -11.81 3.92
N VAL A 40 -21.75 -11.98 2.93
CA VAL A 40 -21.38 -11.88 1.52
C VAL A 40 -20.87 -10.48 1.17
N VAL A 41 -21.55 -9.43 1.64
CA VAL A 41 -21.13 -8.04 1.41
C VAL A 41 -19.76 -7.77 2.05
N MET A 42 -19.54 -8.21 3.28
CA MET A 42 -18.23 -8.08 3.94
C MET A 42 -17.12 -8.83 3.18
N MET A 43 -17.42 -10.01 2.66
CA MET A 43 -16.46 -10.79 1.87
C MET A 43 -16.09 -10.07 0.57
N ILE A 44 -17.05 -9.52 -0.14
CA ILE A 44 -16.81 -8.75 -1.37
C ILE A 44 -15.96 -7.51 -1.07
N MET A 45 -16.29 -6.74 -0.02
CA MET A 45 -15.50 -5.57 0.38
C MET A 45 -14.06 -5.95 0.77
N GLY A 46 -13.88 -7.06 1.47
CA GLY A 46 -12.56 -7.55 1.84
C GLY A 46 -11.71 -7.94 0.62
N MET A 47 -12.29 -8.67 -0.33
CA MET A 47 -11.61 -9.06 -1.57
C MET A 47 -11.21 -7.85 -2.42
N THR A 48 -12.10 -6.87 -2.59
CA THR A 48 -11.80 -5.67 -3.37
C THR A 48 -10.68 -4.84 -2.71
N ALA A 49 -10.69 -4.70 -1.40
CA ALA A 49 -9.64 -4.00 -0.66
C ALA A 49 -8.28 -4.72 -0.78
N ALA A 50 -8.26 -6.06 -0.66
CA ALA A 50 -7.06 -6.85 -0.80
C ALA A 50 -6.47 -6.76 -2.23
N THR A 51 -7.31 -6.87 -3.25
CA THR A 51 -6.89 -6.75 -4.65
C THR A 51 -6.30 -5.38 -4.95
N ALA A 52 -6.94 -4.30 -4.49
CA ALA A 52 -6.44 -2.95 -4.67
C ALA A 52 -5.07 -2.76 -3.99
N ALA A 53 -4.89 -3.30 -2.78
CA ALA A 53 -3.62 -3.25 -2.06
C ALA A 53 -2.52 -4.05 -2.78
N PHE A 54 -2.85 -5.19 -3.39
CA PHE A 54 -1.93 -6.02 -4.15
C PHE A 54 -1.47 -5.33 -5.44
N ILE A 55 -2.41 -4.77 -6.21
CA ILE A 55 -2.09 -4.02 -7.44
C ILE A 55 -1.20 -2.82 -7.12
N ALA A 56 -1.49 -2.09 -6.04
CA ALA A 56 -0.67 -0.97 -5.61
C ALA A 56 0.76 -1.40 -5.25
N GLN A 57 0.92 -2.56 -4.62
CA GLN A 57 2.25 -3.12 -4.32
C GLN A 57 3.01 -3.50 -5.59
N GLN A 58 2.35 -4.13 -6.56
CA GLN A 58 2.98 -4.47 -7.84
C GLN A 58 3.39 -3.22 -8.61
N ASN A 59 2.54 -2.20 -8.65
CA ASN A 59 2.87 -0.93 -9.29
C ASN A 59 4.07 -0.26 -8.63
N LEU A 60 4.11 -0.22 -7.30
CA LEU A 60 5.24 0.35 -6.57
C LEU A 60 6.54 -0.43 -6.86
N GLN A 61 6.49 -1.75 -6.90
CA GLN A 61 7.64 -2.58 -7.27
C GLN A 61 8.12 -2.27 -8.69
N SER A 62 7.21 -2.17 -9.65
CA SER A 62 7.54 -1.81 -11.04
C SER A 62 8.17 -0.42 -11.16
N ILE A 63 7.67 0.55 -10.40
CA ILE A 63 8.23 1.91 -10.33
C ILE A 63 9.66 1.84 -9.76
N CYS A 64 9.85 1.10 -8.69
CA CYS A 64 11.15 0.95 -8.04
C CYS A 64 12.17 0.25 -8.95
N ASP A 65 11.76 -0.79 -9.66
CA ASP A 65 12.60 -1.52 -10.61
C ASP A 65 12.99 -0.63 -11.80
N SER A 66 12.07 0.20 -12.30
CA SER A 66 12.36 1.15 -13.38
C SER A 66 13.33 2.24 -12.92
N ALA A 67 13.15 2.78 -11.71
CA ALA A 67 14.05 3.76 -11.13
C ALA A 67 15.45 3.18 -10.92
N ALA A 68 15.56 1.94 -10.43
CA ALA A 68 16.82 1.27 -10.21
C ALA A 68 17.58 1.00 -11.52
N THR A 69 16.89 0.51 -12.56
CA THR A 69 17.49 0.25 -13.87
C THR A 69 17.92 1.52 -14.59
N TRP A 70 17.08 2.55 -14.57
CA TRP A 70 17.39 3.86 -15.11
C TRP A 70 18.62 4.47 -14.44
N SER A 71 18.60 4.50 -13.11
CA SER A 71 19.68 5.12 -12.32
C SER A 71 21.00 4.38 -12.45
N ALA A 72 20.98 3.06 -12.60
CA ALA A 72 22.18 2.27 -12.88
C ALA A 72 22.76 2.63 -14.26
N ALA A 73 21.91 2.74 -15.29
CA ALA A 73 22.36 3.07 -16.64
C ALA A 73 22.92 4.49 -16.74
N GLU A 74 22.26 5.47 -16.09
CA GLU A 74 22.69 6.87 -16.12
C GLU A 74 23.96 7.10 -15.31
N ALA A 75 24.07 6.48 -14.13
CA ALA A 75 25.26 6.58 -13.28
C ALA A 75 26.51 6.00 -13.94
N ASP A 76 26.34 4.94 -14.76
CA ASP A 76 27.43 4.29 -15.46
C ASP A 76 27.88 5.03 -16.74
N SER A 77 26.96 5.76 -17.39
CA SER A 77 27.24 6.43 -18.67
C SER A 77 28.44 7.40 -18.61
N GLY A 78 28.54 8.18 -17.52
CA GLY A 78 29.62 9.14 -17.34
C GLY A 78 31.00 8.51 -17.12
N LYS A 79 31.08 7.32 -16.56
CA LYS A 79 32.35 6.64 -16.22
C LYS A 79 32.84 5.69 -17.27
N VAL A 80 31.94 5.08 -18.06
CA VAL A 80 32.32 4.20 -19.20
C VAL A 80 33.24 4.92 -20.18
N TYR A 81 33.06 6.21 -20.38
CA TYR A 81 33.89 7.02 -21.26
C TYR A 81 35.21 7.48 -20.63
N ALA A 82 35.26 7.54 -19.29
CA ALA A 82 36.44 8.02 -18.58
C ALA A 82 37.46 6.91 -18.29
N ASP A 83 37.04 5.68 -18.10
CA ASP A 83 37.84 4.57 -17.55
C ASP A 83 37.89 3.33 -18.47
N ALA A 84 37.86 3.53 -19.78
CA ALA A 84 37.94 2.43 -20.78
C ALA A 84 39.21 1.56 -20.67
N ALA A 85 40.13 1.88 -19.74
CA ALA A 85 41.42 1.21 -19.58
C ALA A 85 41.49 0.25 -18.38
N THR A 86 40.52 0.21 -17.48
CA THR A 86 40.56 -0.69 -16.34
C THR A 86 39.78 -1.96 -16.63
N SER A 87 40.46 -3.08 -16.56
CA SER A 87 39.94 -4.45 -16.76
C SER A 87 39.02 -4.93 -15.62
N GLU A 88 38.42 -4.04 -14.84
CA GLU A 88 37.49 -4.43 -13.81
C GLU A 88 36.11 -4.77 -14.39
N ARG A 89 35.62 -5.94 -14.01
CA ARG A 89 34.36 -6.55 -14.46
C ARG A 89 33.11 -5.82 -13.96
N PHE A 90 33.29 -4.83 -13.11
CA PHE A 90 32.24 -4.04 -12.49
C PHE A 90 32.55 -2.55 -12.62
N LEU A 91 31.58 -1.79 -13.05
CA LEU A 91 31.67 -0.33 -13.06
C LEU A 91 31.40 0.19 -11.63
N PRO A 92 32.31 0.99 -11.04
CA PRO A 92 32.10 1.52 -9.71
C PRO A 92 30.98 2.56 -9.71
N LEU A 93 29.89 2.25 -9.02
CA LEU A 93 28.76 3.16 -8.81
C LEU A 93 29.12 4.17 -7.71
N SER A 94 29.04 5.48 -8.01
CA SER A 94 29.22 6.49 -6.97
C SER A 94 27.88 6.81 -6.29
N GLU A 95 27.89 6.91 -4.97
CA GLU A 95 26.70 7.21 -4.20
C GLU A 95 26.02 8.54 -4.63
N ALA A 96 26.82 9.59 -4.83
CA ALA A 96 26.33 10.89 -5.30
C ALA A 96 25.71 10.81 -6.71
N GLY A 97 26.32 10.06 -7.64
CA GLY A 97 25.80 9.89 -9.00
C GLY A 97 24.48 9.13 -9.01
N VAL A 98 24.39 8.06 -8.22
CA VAL A 98 23.18 7.26 -8.08
C VAL A 98 22.03 8.06 -7.45
N ALA A 99 22.31 8.82 -6.37
CA ALA A 99 21.32 9.65 -5.73
C ALA A 99 20.80 10.74 -6.66
N ALA A 100 21.69 11.38 -7.44
CA ALA A 100 21.30 12.37 -8.44
C ALA A 100 20.44 11.77 -9.56
N ALA A 101 20.79 10.57 -10.06
CA ALA A 101 20.03 9.89 -11.11
C ALA A 101 18.63 9.46 -10.63
N VAL A 102 18.49 8.98 -9.39
CA VAL A 102 17.18 8.65 -8.81
C VAL A 102 16.33 9.91 -8.61
N ALA A 103 16.93 11.00 -8.14
CA ALA A 103 16.22 12.27 -7.99
C ALA A 103 15.75 12.84 -9.34
N ASP A 104 16.58 12.76 -10.38
CA ASP A 104 16.21 13.17 -11.75
C ASP A 104 15.08 12.29 -12.29
N HIS A 105 15.15 10.97 -12.11
CA HIS A 105 14.07 10.06 -12.49
C HIS A 105 12.75 10.40 -11.80
N GLN A 106 12.78 10.63 -10.49
CA GLN A 106 11.60 11.04 -9.74
C GLN A 106 11.03 12.35 -10.25
N ALA A 107 11.88 13.36 -10.50
CA ALA A 107 11.45 14.65 -10.99
C ALA A 107 10.86 14.61 -12.41
N ARG A 108 11.36 13.74 -13.29
CA ARG A 108 10.87 13.61 -14.66
C ARG A 108 9.56 12.83 -14.78
N PHE A 109 9.42 11.75 -14.05
CA PHE A 109 8.34 10.79 -14.27
C PHE A 109 7.28 10.82 -13.16
N TYR A 110 7.60 11.32 -11.97
CA TYR A 110 6.73 11.26 -10.79
C TYR A 110 6.65 12.60 -10.05
N ALA A 111 6.85 13.72 -10.75
CA ALA A 111 6.76 15.08 -10.18
C ALA A 111 5.40 15.37 -9.54
N ASP A 112 4.33 14.78 -10.09
CA ASP A 112 2.95 14.98 -9.65
C ASP A 112 2.55 14.09 -8.46
N ASP A 113 3.42 13.16 -8.02
CA ASP A 113 3.16 12.28 -6.88
C ASP A 113 4.02 12.66 -5.65
N PRO A 114 3.54 13.61 -4.82
CA PRO A 114 4.29 14.09 -3.65
C PRO A 114 4.40 13.06 -2.53
N VAL A 115 3.66 11.96 -2.61
CA VAL A 115 3.66 10.92 -1.58
C VAL A 115 4.73 9.86 -1.86
N LEU A 116 5.16 9.74 -3.11
CA LEU A 116 6.19 8.80 -3.52
C LEU A 116 7.56 9.32 -3.07
N GLN A 117 8.25 8.56 -2.26
CA GLN A 117 9.61 8.83 -1.80
C GLN A 117 10.54 7.74 -2.33
N MET A 118 11.63 8.15 -2.94
CA MET A 118 12.69 7.25 -3.44
C MET A 118 14.00 7.57 -2.74
N ALA A 119 14.65 6.53 -2.25
CA ALA A 119 15.99 6.63 -1.67
C ALA A 119 16.90 5.60 -2.37
N ALA A 120 18.12 5.98 -2.62
CA ALA A 120 19.11 5.12 -3.27
C ALA A 120 20.35 4.98 -2.39
N SER A 121 20.90 3.78 -2.36
CA SER A 121 22.18 3.46 -1.72
C SER A 121 22.99 2.52 -2.61
N THR A 122 24.31 2.55 -2.52
CA THR A 122 25.18 1.67 -3.27
C THR A 122 26.35 1.18 -2.43
N ASP A 123 26.74 -0.07 -2.65
CA ASP A 123 27.99 -0.66 -2.13
C ASP A 123 29.15 -0.57 -3.14
N GLY A 124 28.98 0.20 -4.22
CA GLY A 124 29.93 0.33 -5.33
C GLY A 124 29.78 -0.72 -6.42
N LYS A 125 29.08 -1.84 -6.18
CA LYS A 125 28.83 -2.93 -7.13
C LYS A 125 27.36 -3.20 -7.39
N ALA A 126 26.54 -2.91 -6.41
CA ALA A 126 25.09 -3.02 -6.49
C ALA A 126 24.45 -1.68 -6.09
N LEU A 127 23.38 -1.35 -6.77
CA LEU A 127 22.49 -0.25 -6.48
C LEU A 127 21.24 -0.80 -5.80
N THR A 128 20.91 -0.27 -4.64
CA THR A 128 19.67 -0.56 -3.94
C THR A 128 18.81 0.69 -3.97
N VAL A 129 17.60 0.59 -4.50
CA VAL A 129 16.59 1.65 -4.50
C VAL A 129 15.44 1.23 -3.61
N GLU A 130 15.10 2.08 -2.65
CA GLU A 130 13.94 1.93 -1.77
C GLU A 130 12.87 2.94 -2.17
N CYS A 131 11.67 2.45 -2.43
CA CYS A 131 10.53 3.28 -2.78
C CYS A 131 9.46 3.14 -1.71
N ARG A 132 8.95 4.27 -1.22
CA ARG A 132 7.87 4.31 -0.21
C ARG A 132 6.74 5.19 -0.72
N THR A 133 5.53 4.71 -0.56
CA THR A 133 4.32 5.49 -0.87
C THR A 133 3.19 5.15 0.07
N ARG A 134 2.21 6.05 0.15
CA ARG A 134 0.98 5.81 0.90
C ARG A 134 -0.19 5.63 -0.04
N VAL A 135 -0.76 4.43 -0.04
CA VAL A 135 -1.84 4.02 -0.92
C VAL A 135 -3.18 4.08 -0.19
N LYS A 136 -4.16 4.78 -0.78
CA LYS A 136 -5.54 4.75 -0.30
C LYS A 136 -6.23 3.51 -0.86
N ILE A 137 -6.76 2.67 0.04
CA ILE A 137 -7.54 1.50 -0.34
C ILE A 137 -9.03 1.78 -0.23
N PRO A 138 -9.85 1.28 -1.17
CA PRO A 138 -11.28 1.36 -1.08
C PRO A 138 -11.76 0.68 0.22
N PHE A 139 -12.73 1.29 0.86
CA PHE A 139 -13.27 0.81 2.15
C PHE A 139 -12.27 0.76 3.32
N GLY A 140 -11.09 1.37 3.20
CA GLY A 140 -10.06 1.39 4.24
C GLY A 140 -10.56 1.91 5.59
N ALA A 141 -11.51 2.84 5.59
CA ALA A 141 -12.12 3.38 6.79
C ALA A 141 -12.84 2.31 7.63
N PHE A 142 -13.49 1.33 7.02
CA PHE A 142 -14.13 0.20 7.71
C PHE A 142 -13.12 -0.70 8.43
N PHE A 143 -11.89 -0.75 7.94
CA PHE A 143 -10.80 -1.54 8.52
C PHE A 143 -9.86 -0.71 9.39
N GLY A 144 -10.25 0.49 9.80
CA GLY A 144 -9.42 1.39 10.60
C GLY A 144 -8.20 1.96 9.85
N LYS A 145 -8.19 1.88 8.50
CA LYS A 145 -7.12 2.35 7.61
C LYS A 145 -7.58 3.48 6.68
N GLY A 146 -8.43 4.38 7.18
CA GLY A 146 -8.98 5.50 6.40
C GLY A 146 -7.93 6.43 5.81
N ASN A 147 -6.76 6.54 6.45
CA ASN A 147 -5.64 7.36 5.99
C ASN A 147 -4.74 6.66 4.95
N GLY A 148 -5.10 5.45 4.54
CA GLY A 148 -4.28 4.63 3.64
C GLY A 148 -3.31 3.71 4.37
N ILE A 149 -2.52 2.96 3.59
CA ILE A 149 -1.50 2.03 4.07
C ILE A 149 -0.16 2.45 3.45
N ASP A 150 0.86 2.52 4.29
CA ASP A 150 2.23 2.73 3.83
C ASP A 150 2.73 1.44 3.16
N ARG A 151 3.31 1.60 1.99
CA ARG A 151 3.88 0.52 1.18
C ARG A 151 5.34 0.83 0.89
N GLU A 152 6.13 -0.22 0.92
CA GLU A 152 7.56 -0.16 0.64
C GLU A 152 7.91 -1.22 -0.40
N ALA A 153 8.78 -0.84 -1.33
CA ALA A 153 9.37 -1.73 -2.32
C ALA A 153 10.89 -1.49 -2.37
N VAL A 154 11.64 -2.55 -2.57
CA VAL A 154 13.10 -2.49 -2.69
C VAL A 154 13.50 -3.17 -3.98
N SER A 155 14.33 -2.50 -4.76
CA SER A 155 14.93 -3.05 -5.98
C SER A 155 16.44 -3.01 -5.88
N VAL A 156 17.09 -4.11 -6.27
CA VAL A 156 18.55 -4.24 -6.27
C VAL A 156 19.04 -4.57 -7.66
N VAL A 157 19.84 -3.67 -8.23
CA VAL A 157 20.45 -3.85 -9.54
C VAL A 157 21.98 -3.94 -9.38
N ARG A 158 22.58 -4.92 -10.03
CA ARG A 158 24.04 -5.08 -10.06
C ARG A 158 24.58 -4.58 -11.39
N SER A 159 25.54 -3.68 -11.32
CA SER A 159 26.29 -3.25 -12.49
C SER A 159 27.17 -4.42 -13.01
N ARG A 160 27.03 -4.77 -14.28
CA ARG A 160 27.87 -5.75 -14.97
C ARG A 160 28.35 -5.17 -16.29
N ALA A 161 29.64 -5.00 -16.43
CA ALA A 161 30.23 -4.72 -17.74
C ALA A 161 30.25 -6.01 -18.56
N CYS A 162 29.52 -6.08 -19.66
CA CYS A 162 29.61 -7.14 -20.64
C CYS A 162 30.79 -6.79 -21.61
N PHE A 163 31.96 -7.31 -21.37
CA PHE A 163 32.99 -7.26 -22.37
C PHE A 163 32.72 -8.37 -23.39
N THR A 164 32.31 -8.00 -24.59
CA THR A 164 32.35 -8.88 -25.74
C THR A 164 33.85 -9.05 -26.08
N ASN A 165 34.47 -10.15 -25.67
CA ASN A 165 35.78 -10.52 -26.21
C ASN A 165 35.58 -10.72 -27.72
N GLY A 166 35.87 -9.65 -28.48
CA GLY A 166 35.95 -9.76 -29.92
C GLY A 166 37.03 -10.80 -30.29
N VAL A 167 36.61 -11.82 -30.96
CA VAL A 167 37.50 -12.80 -31.66
C VAL A 167 38.10 -12.10 -32.83
#